data_b819aa37d741d68cb7fbfd35b670f38a
#
_entry.id   b819aa37d741d68cb7fbfd35b670f38a
#
_cell.length_a   1.000
_cell.length_b   1.000
_cell.length_c   1.000
_cell.angle_alpha   90.00
_cell.angle_beta   90.00
_cell.angle_gamma   90.00
#
_symmetry.space_group_name_H-M   'P 1'
#
loop_
_entity.id
_entity.type
_entity.pdbx_description
1 polymer ?
#
loop_
_entity_poly.entity_id
_entity_poly.type
_entity_poly.pdbx_seq_one_letter_code
_entity_poly.pdbx_strand_id
1 'polypeptide(L)'
;MKHFITCLALAFVALNASAQTLWRGAPMNASPAEIRALMPEIQDTSPAQRALDRGALLQIPSTLIADEDFAVTYHFEAERLQRIHLHAKVPTPARTQTLLRALQVTLRTSYGLPIGTKARQDANALPGSVDLKWAFRRMTVQLQMVDGTTVNLTYATNIPSRPAAL
;
A
#
# COMPACT_ATOMS: atom_id res chain seq x y z
N MET A 1 -21.01 -55.60 25.86
CA MET A 1 -21.43 -54.18 25.84
C MET A 1 -20.25 -53.40 25.28
N LYS A 2 -20.34 -52.99 24.04
CA LYS A 2 -19.25 -52.32 23.30
C LYS A 2 -19.50 -50.82 23.31
N HIS A 3 -18.63 -50.07 24.01
CA HIS A 3 -18.68 -48.62 24.02
C HIS A 3 -18.09 -48.08 22.73
N PHE A 4 -18.94 -47.52 21.85
CA PHE A 4 -18.53 -46.77 20.70
C PHE A 4 -18.15 -45.37 21.15
N ILE A 5 -16.86 -45.09 21.21
CA ILE A 5 -16.34 -43.73 21.40
C ILE A 5 -16.28 -43.11 19.99
N THR A 6 -17.27 -42.31 19.68
CA THR A 6 -17.27 -41.47 18.46
C THR A 6 -16.39 -40.29 18.69
N CYS A 7 -15.14 -40.35 18.23
CA CYS A 7 -14.26 -39.19 18.12
C CYS A 7 -14.81 -38.26 17.03
N LEU A 8 -15.48 -37.19 17.47
CA LEU A 8 -15.86 -36.07 16.61
C LEU A 8 -14.60 -35.28 16.32
N ALA A 9 -13.93 -35.62 15.24
CA ALA A 9 -12.85 -34.81 14.69
C ALA A 9 -13.48 -33.53 14.13
N LEU A 10 -13.45 -32.44 14.90
CA LEU A 10 -13.70 -31.09 14.39
C LEU A 10 -12.58 -30.78 13.40
N ALA A 11 -12.83 -31.02 12.13
CA ALA A 11 -12.02 -30.46 11.07
C ALA A 11 -12.20 -28.93 11.11
N PHE A 12 -11.25 -28.24 11.71
CA PHE A 12 -11.05 -26.81 11.47
C PHE A 12 -10.71 -26.65 10.00
N VAL A 13 -11.72 -26.47 9.17
CA VAL A 13 -11.57 -25.92 7.82
C VAL A 13 -11.13 -24.48 8.05
N ALA A 14 -9.81 -24.26 8.05
CA ALA A 14 -9.25 -22.93 7.90
C ALA A 14 -9.76 -22.41 6.57
N LEU A 15 -10.83 -21.63 6.60
CA LEU A 15 -11.27 -20.80 5.51
C LEU A 15 -10.08 -19.87 5.24
N ASN A 16 -9.25 -20.25 4.28
CA ASN A 16 -8.32 -19.35 3.64
C ASN A 16 -9.18 -18.30 2.91
N ALA A 17 -9.75 -17.36 3.69
CA ALA A 17 -10.24 -16.14 3.14
C ALA A 17 -9.03 -15.54 2.44
N SER A 18 -9.06 -15.51 1.11
CA SER A 18 -8.04 -14.83 0.30
C SER A 18 -8.00 -13.39 0.80
N ALA A 19 -7.19 -13.15 1.82
CA ALA A 19 -7.00 -11.82 2.38
C ALA A 19 -6.46 -10.97 1.23
N GLN A 20 -7.24 -9.98 0.82
CA GLN A 20 -6.76 -9.05 -0.18
C GLN A 20 -5.54 -8.37 0.38
N THR A 21 -4.46 -8.43 -0.38
CA THR A 21 -3.19 -7.85 0.04
C THR A 21 -2.96 -6.53 -0.67
N LEU A 22 -2.33 -5.61 0.05
CA LEU A 22 -1.76 -4.40 -0.49
C LEU A 22 -0.37 -4.70 -1.10
N TRP A 23 0.54 -3.78 -1.01
CA TRP A 23 1.90 -3.94 -1.52
C TRP A 23 2.68 -5.05 -0.79
N ARG A 24 3.46 -5.86 -1.54
CA ARG A 24 4.30 -6.99 -1.06
C ARG A 24 3.56 -7.99 -0.16
N GLY A 25 2.29 -8.22 -0.43
CA GLY A 25 1.53 -9.22 0.31
C GLY A 25 1.03 -8.79 1.68
N ALA A 26 1.19 -7.52 2.07
CA ALA A 26 0.64 -6.98 3.31
C ALA A 26 -0.89 -7.11 3.33
N PRO A 27 -1.48 -7.88 4.28
CA PRO A 27 -2.93 -8.04 4.31
C PRO A 27 -3.64 -6.72 4.62
N MET A 28 -4.76 -6.46 3.95
CA MET A 28 -5.64 -5.35 4.34
C MET A 28 -6.13 -5.54 5.77
N ASN A 29 -6.21 -4.45 6.51
CA ASN A 29 -6.63 -4.44 7.92
C ASN A 29 -5.74 -5.26 8.87
N ALA A 30 -4.54 -5.66 8.45
CA ALA A 30 -3.57 -6.26 9.35
C ALA A 30 -3.18 -5.29 10.47
N SER A 31 -2.91 -5.84 11.66
CA SER A 31 -2.36 -5.08 12.77
C SER A 31 -0.87 -4.78 12.57
N PRO A 32 -0.29 -3.80 13.29
CA PRO A 32 1.15 -3.54 13.25
C PRO A 32 1.99 -4.77 13.61
N ALA A 33 1.53 -5.62 14.54
CA ALA A 33 2.22 -6.84 14.94
C ALA A 33 2.26 -7.88 13.81
N GLU A 34 1.15 -8.07 13.09
CA GLU A 34 1.09 -8.97 11.93
C GLU A 34 2.00 -8.50 10.80
N ILE A 35 2.07 -7.19 10.55
CA ILE A 35 2.98 -6.64 9.53
C ILE A 35 4.45 -6.84 9.91
N ARG A 36 4.82 -6.63 11.19
CA ARG A 36 6.19 -6.93 11.66
C ARG A 36 6.56 -8.41 11.53
N ALA A 37 5.62 -9.30 11.79
CA ALA A 37 5.85 -10.74 11.62
C ALA A 37 6.07 -11.16 10.16
N LEU A 38 5.45 -10.46 9.20
CA LEU A 38 5.56 -10.73 7.77
C LEU A 38 6.80 -10.09 7.14
N MET A 39 7.30 -8.99 7.68
CA MET A 39 8.37 -8.18 7.10
C MET A 39 9.44 -7.86 8.14
N PRO A 40 10.47 -8.71 8.28
CA PRO A 40 11.53 -8.52 9.30
C PRO A 40 12.32 -7.22 9.16
N GLU A 41 12.39 -6.65 7.95
CA GLU A 41 13.07 -5.39 7.65
C GLU A 41 12.29 -4.15 8.11
N ILE A 42 11.05 -4.30 8.55
CA ILE A 42 10.20 -3.16 8.91
C ILE A 42 10.62 -2.58 10.28
N GLN A 43 10.58 -1.26 10.37
CA GLN A 43 10.96 -0.51 11.56
C GLN A 43 9.81 0.38 12.03
N ASP A 44 9.84 0.78 13.28
CA ASP A 44 8.94 1.81 13.79
C ASP A 44 9.32 3.17 13.18
N THR A 45 8.31 3.97 12.87
CA THR A 45 8.55 5.37 12.47
C THR A 45 9.09 6.17 13.65
N SER A 46 9.87 7.21 13.36
CA SER A 46 10.37 8.10 14.40
C SER A 46 9.23 8.84 15.13
N PRO A 47 9.42 9.24 16.39
CA PRO A 47 8.43 10.06 17.10
C PRO A 47 8.09 11.36 16.35
N ALA A 48 9.08 11.99 15.73
CA ALA A 48 8.88 13.19 14.93
C ALA A 48 7.96 12.94 13.72
N GLN A 49 8.16 11.85 13.02
CA GLN A 49 7.31 11.48 11.88
C GLN A 49 5.88 11.14 12.33
N ARG A 50 5.71 10.46 13.47
CA ARG A 50 4.37 10.18 14.04
C ARG A 50 3.66 11.46 14.51
N ALA A 51 4.40 12.49 14.93
CA ALA A 51 3.81 13.77 15.27
C ALA A 51 3.24 14.51 14.04
N LEU A 52 3.89 14.34 12.88
CA LEU A 52 3.43 14.92 11.61
C LEU A 52 2.31 14.08 10.96
N ASP A 53 2.40 12.77 11.06
CA ASP A 53 1.42 11.82 10.51
C ASP A 53 1.15 10.71 11.53
N ARG A 54 0.08 10.89 12.31
CA ARG A 54 -0.29 9.98 13.42
C ARG A 54 -0.59 8.55 12.96
N GLY A 55 -0.99 8.36 11.73
CA GLY A 55 -1.26 7.05 11.16
C GLY A 55 0.00 6.28 10.74
N ALA A 56 1.12 6.96 10.55
CA ALA A 56 2.38 6.37 10.10
C ALA A 56 3.10 5.65 11.25
N LEU A 57 2.81 4.38 11.47
CA LEU A 57 3.38 3.62 12.59
C LEU A 57 4.64 2.83 12.22
N LEU A 58 4.71 2.29 11.01
CA LEU A 58 5.79 1.43 10.53
C LEU A 58 6.38 1.95 9.23
N GLN A 59 7.66 1.68 8.99
CA GLN A 59 8.36 2.09 7.77
C GLN A 59 9.43 1.08 7.34
N ILE A 60 9.74 1.09 6.04
CA ILE A 60 10.97 0.57 5.47
C ILE A 60 11.72 1.79 4.94
N PRO A 61 12.89 2.15 5.51
CA PRO A 61 13.58 3.41 5.15
C PRO A 61 14.02 3.47 3.68
N SER A 62 14.41 2.33 3.13
CA SER A 62 14.84 2.21 1.72
C SER A 62 14.51 0.84 1.17
N THR A 63 13.94 0.80 -0.03
CA THR A 63 13.75 -0.42 -0.82
C THR A 63 13.93 -0.08 -2.29
N LEU A 64 14.65 -0.91 -3.02
CA LEU A 64 14.93 -0.70 -4.44
C LEU A 64 13.73 -1.16 -5.28
N ILE A 65 13.18 -0.26 -6.10
CA ILE A 65 12.09 -0.54 -7.04
C ILE A 65 12.44 0.11 -8.37
N ALA A 66 12.57 -0.67 -9.43
CA ALA A 66 12.95 -0.20 -10.77
C ALA A 66 14.19 0.72 -10.75
N ASP A 67 15.23 0.28 -10.03
CA ASP A 67 16.55 0.94 -9.87
C ASP A 67 16.52 2.28 -9.13
N GLU A 68 15.44 2.60 -8.43
CA GLU A 68 15.33 3.78 -7.57
C GLU A 68 14.96 3.41 -6.14
N ASP A 69 15.48 4.18 -5.17
CA ASP A 69 15.23 3.98 -3.75
C ASP A 69 13.89 4.59 -3.32
N PHE A 70 13.07 3.76 -2.70
CA PHE A 70 11.79 4.19 -2.11
C PHE A 70 11.80 4.05 -0.60
N ALA A 71 11.41 5.11 0.08
CA ALA A 71 10.97 5.01 1.47
C ALA A 71 9.50 4.54 1.49
N VAL A 72 9.20 3.56 2.33
CA VAL A 72 7.85 3.00 2.43
C VAL A 72 7.30 3.25 3.82
N THR A 73 6.09 3.81 3.89
CA THR A 73 5.40 4.09 5.16
C THR A 73 4.07 3.37 5.19
N TYR A 74 3.81 2.68 6.30
CA TYR A 74 2.58 1.94 6.56
C TYR A 74 1.70 2.76 7.50
N HIS A 75 0.49 3.07 7.03
CA HIS A 75 -0.47 3.90 7.75
C HIS A 75 -1.61 3.06 8.31
N PHE A 76 -1.83 3.21 9.60
CA PHE A 76 -2.86 2.50 10.35
C PHE A 76 -3.92 3.46 10.87
N GLU A 77 -5.16 3.00 10.88
CA GLU A 77 -6.28 3.66 11.52
C GLU A 77 -6.94 2.64 12.47
N ALA A 78 -7.12 3.00 13.73
CA ALA A 78 -7.58 2.07 14.77
C ALA A 78 -6.80 0.74 14.75
N GLU A 79 -5.48 0.80 14.67
CA GLU A 79 -4.56 -0.35 14.59
C GLU A 79 -4.81 -1.29 13.40
N ARG A 80 -5.45 -0.81 12.35
CA ARG A 80 -5.70 -1.56 11.11
C ARG A 80 -5.01 -0.89 9.94
N LEU A 81 -4.25 -1.66 9.16
CA LEU A 81 -3.55 -1.18 7.98
C LEU A 81 -4.57 -0.68 6.93
N GLN A 82 -4.49 0.61 6.63
CA GLN A 82 -5.36 1.26 5.66
C GLN A 82 -4.64 1.70 4.40
N ARG A 83 -3.38 2.07 4.51
CA ARG A 83 -2.61 2.63 3.39
C ARG A 83 -1.13 2.30 3.50
N ILE A 84 -0.50 2.05 2.36
CA ILE A 84 0.96 1.96 2.22
C ILE A 84 1.35 3.05 1.24
N HIS A 85 2.26 3.91 1.65
CA HIS A 85 2.78 5.01 0.86
C HIS A 85 4.26 4.77 0.55
N LEU A 86 4.59 4.75 -0.72
CA LEU A 86 5.94 4.64 -1.23
C LEU A 86 6.34 6.00 -1.81
N HIS A 87 7.48 6.51 -1.38
CA HIS A 87 7.99 7.82 -1.78
C HIS A 87 9.42 7.69 -2.28
N ALA A 88 9.70 8.23 -3.46
CA ALA A 88 11.03 8.32 -4.02
C ALA A 88 11.32 9.74 -4.48
N LYS A 89 12.54 10.22 -4.19
CA LYS A 89 13.08 11.43 -4.77
C LYS A 89 14.19 11.05 -5.75
N VAL A 90 13.89 11.20 -7.03
CA VAL A 90 14.77 10.76 -8.13
C VAL A 90 15.70 11.92 -8.52
N PRO A 91 16.99 11.68 -8.78
CA PRO A 91 17.98 12.75 -8.99
C PRO A 91 17.69 13.64 -10.19
N THR A 92 17.07 13.11 -11.25
CA THR A 92 16.83 13.86 -12.48
C THR A 92 15.46 13.59 -13.08
N PRO A 93 14.85 14.57 -13.78
CA PRO A 93 13.58 14.37 -14.47
C PRO A 93 13.61 13.24 -15.52
N ALA A 94 14.74 13.02 -16.17
CA ALA A 94 14.88 11.95 -17.17
C ALA A 94 14.76 10.56 -16.52
N ARG A 95 15.41 10.32 -15.37
CA ARG A 95 15.28 9.09 -14.60
C ARG A 95 13.86 8.93 -14.06
N THR A 96 13.23 10.02 -13.60
CA THR A 96 11.83 10.01 -13.16
C THR A 96 10.90 9.53 -14.27
N GLN A 97 11.08 9.97 -15.49
CA GLN A 97 10.28 9.51 -16.63
C GLN A 97 10.47 8.02 -16.93
N THR A 98 11.71 7.52 -16.79
CA THR A 98 12.01 6.09 -16.95
C THR A 98 11.34 5.27 -15.85
N LEU A 99 11.46 5.70 -14.59
CA LEU A 99 10.78 5.09 -13.45
C LEU A 99 9.26 5.05 -13.63
N LEU A 100 8.66 6.18 -14.02
CA LEU A 100 7.21 6.26 -14.23
C LEU A 100 6.73 5.29 -15.31
N ARG A 101 7.46 5.15 -16.41
CA ARG A 101 7.12 4.18 -17.47
C ARG A 101 7.18 2.75 -16.95
N ALA A 102 8.23 2.39 -16.20
CA ALA A 102 8.39 1.06 -15.61
C ALA A 102 7.24 0.75 -14.63
N LEU A 103 6.93 1.68 -13.72
CA LEU A 103 5.81 1.55 -12.79
C LEU A 103 4.47 1.45 -13.50
N GLN A 104 4.21 2.28 -14.52
CA GLN A 104 2.98 2.21 -15.30
C GLN A 104 2.79 0.86 -16.00
N VAL A 105 3.84 0.30 -16.59
CA VAL A 105 3.79 -1.04 -17.21
C VAL A 105 3.44 -2.09 -16.16
N THR A 106 4.13 -2.09 -15.03
CA THR A 106 3.90 -3.04 -13.94
C THR A 106 2.46 -2.93 -13.38
N LEU A 107 2.01 -1.70 -13.12
CA LEU A 107 0.67 -1.46 -12.58
C LEU A 107 -0.44 -1.82 -13.58
N ARG A 108 -0.23 -1.57 -14.88
CA ARG A 108 -1.17 -2.00 -15.92
C ARG A 108 -1.25 -3.51 -16.04
N THR A 109 -0.13 -4.22 -15.93
CA THR A 109 -0.10 -5.68 -15.94
C THR A 109 -0.85 -6.26 -14.74
N SER A 110 -0.71 -5.63 -13.57
CA SER A 110 -1.31 -6.14 -12.32
C SER A 110 -2.77 -5.73 -12.14
N TYR A 111 -3.16 -4.52 -12.56
CA TYR A 111 -4.45 -3.90 -12.23
C TYR A 111 -5.27 -3.46 -13.43
N GLY A 112 -4.76 -3.66 -14.65
CA GLY A 112 -5.44 -3.25 -15.89
C GLY A 112 -5.25 -1.77 -16.21
N LEU A 113 -6.20 -1.18 -16.93
CA LEU A 113 -6.14 0.24 -17.30
C LEU A 113 -6.47 1.15 -16.11
N PRO A 114 -5.81 2.32 -16.00
CA PRO A 114 -6.14 3.28 -14.95
C PRO A 114 -7.56 3.81 -15.13
N ILE A 115 -8.27 4.01 -14.03
CA ILE A 115 -9.58 4.65 -13.99
C ILE A 115 -9.37 6.16 -13.81
N GLY A 116 -9.61 6.91 -14.87
CA GLY A 116 -9.49 8.37 -14.82
C GLY A 116 -8.04 8.85 -14.79
N THR A 117 -7.59 9.29 -15.93
CA THR A 117 -6.54 10.29 -16.03
C THR A 117 -7.23 11.64 -15.91
N LYS A 118 -7.46 12.12 -14.71
CA LYS A 118 -7.48 13.57 -14.56
C LYS A 118 -6.00 13.97 -14.66
N ALA A 119 -5.50 14.11 -15.89
CA ALA A 119 -4.58 15.21 -16.12
C ALA A 119 -5.36 16.42 -15.58
N ARG A 120 -5.08 16.76 -14.34
CA ARG A 120 -5.66 17.94 -13.73
C ARG A 120 -5.12 19.09 -14.58
N GLN A 121 -5.91 19.53 -15.54
CA GLN A 121 -5.79 20.83 -16.16
C GLN A 121 -6.23 21.89 -15.13
N ASP A 122 -5.73 21.74 -13.90
CA ASP A 122 -5.72 22.86 -12.97
C ASP A 122 -4.71 23.84 -13.55
N ALA A 123 -5.12 25.08 -13.76
CA ALA A 123 -4.29 26.17 -14.28
C ALA A 123 -2.98 26.38 -13.49
N ASN A 124 -2.84 25.70 -12.34
CA ASN A 124 -1.67 25.68 -11.45
C ASN A 124 -0.94 24.33 -11.45
N ALA A 125 -1.32 23.34 -12.27
CA ALA A 125 -0.57 22.09 -12.36
C ALA A 125 0.77 22.36 -13.04
N LEU A 126 1.86 21.99 -12.37
CA LEU A 126 3.19 22.06 -12.96
C LEU A 126 3.22 21.24 -14.26
N PRO A 127 3.84 21.75 -15.34
CA PRO A 127 3.99 21.00 -16.58
C PRO A 127 4.64 19.63 -16.29
N GLY A 128 3.96 18.56 -16.71
CA GLY A 128 4.47 17.20 -16.54
C GLY A 128 4.02 16.47 -15.26
N SER A 129 3.08 17.02 -14.48
CA SER A 129 2.50 16.27 -13.36
C SER A 129 1.74 15.02 -13.86
N VAL A 130 1.95 13.88 -13.21
CA VAL A 130 1.26 12.62 -13.51
C VAL A 130 0.41 12.26 -12.31
N ASP A 131 -0.85 11.94 -12.53
CA ASP A 131 -1.73 11.37 -11.50
C ASP A 131 -2.58 10.26 -12.15
N LEU A 132 -2.20 9.01 -11.89
CA LEU A 132 -2.86 7.82 -12.38
C LEU A 132 -3.46 7.04 -11.24
N LYS A 133 -4.69 6.58 -11.40
CA LYS A 133 -5.41 5.85 -10.37
C LYS A 133 -5.97 4.55 -10.93
N TRP A 134 -5.82 3.46 -10.18
CA TRP A 134 -6.43 2.16 -10.43
C TRP A 134 -7.36 1.81 -9.29
N ALA A 135 -8.51 1.21 -9.61
CA ALA A 135 -9.35 0.55 -8.61
C ALA A 135 -9.31 -0.96 -8.90
N PHE A 136 -8.94 -1.73 -7.91
CA PHE A 136 -8.91 -3.17 -8.01
C PHE A 136 -9.55 -3.81 -6.78
N ARG A 137 -10.72 -4.40 -6.97
CA ARG A 137 -11.51 -4.99 -5.88
C ARG A 137 -11.78 -3.96 -4.76
N ARG A 138 -11.18 -4.15 -3.58
CA ARG A 138 -11.35 -3.29 -2.39
C ARG A 138 -10.17 -2.36 -2.14
N MET A 139 -9.32 -2.16 -3.12
CA MET A 139 -8.20 -1.25 -2.99
C MET A 139 -8.12 -0.25 -4.14
N THR A 140 -7.44 0.83 -3.87
CA THR A 140 -7.02 1.84 -4.85
C THR A 140 -5.50 1.89 -4.89
N VAL A 141 -4.95 1.96 -6.08
CA VAL A 141 -3.54 2.25 -6.31
C VAL A 141 -3.45 3.59 -7.01
N GLN A 142 -2.59 4.48 -6.53
CA GLN A 142 -2.38 5.80 -7.13
C GLN A 142 -0.90 6.05 -7.35
N LEU A 143 -0.53 6.42 -8.56
CA LEU A 143 0.83 6.81 -8.94
C LEU A 143 0.84 8.29 -9.27
N GLN A 144 1.65 9.06 -8.56
CA GLN A 144 1.76 10.52 -8.73
C GLN A 144 3.20 10.94 -8.95
N MET A 145 3.40 11.92 -9.82
CA MET A 145 4.61 12.72 -9.89
C MET A 145 4.27 14.17 -9.53
N VAL A 146 4.96 14.72 -8.53
CA VAL A 146 4.57 16.02 -7.95
C VAL A 146 5.37 17.19 -8.55
N ASP A 147 6.70 17.09 -8.57
CA ASP A 147 7.62 18.20 -8.91
C ASP A 147 8.63 17.83 -10.00
N GLY A 148 8.31 16.88 -10.86
CA GLY A 148 9.22 16.37 -11.88
C GLY A 148 10.29 15.40 -11.39
N THR A 149 10.52 15.32 -10.07
CA THR A 149 11.53 14.46 -9.44
C THR A 149 11.02 13.62 -8.28
N THR A 150 9.85 13.93 -7.76
CA THR A 150 9.22 13.19 -6.65
C THR A 150 8.13 12.27 -7.17
N VAL A 151 8.28 10.97 -6.91
CA VAL A 151 7.32 9.94 -7.27
C VAL A 151 6.69 9.36 -6.01
N ASN A 152 5.37 9.37 -5.97
CA ASN A 152 4.56 8.77 -4.92
C ASN A 152 3.75 7.63 -5.50
N LEU A 153 3.78 6.47 -4.84
CA LEU A 153 2.94 5.33 -5.15
C LEU A 153 2.18 4.94 -3.88
N THR A 154 0.86 5.00 -3.94
CA THR A 154 0.00 4.77 -2.78
C THR A 154 -0.92 3.59 -3.03
N TYR A 155 -0.94 2.65 -2.10
CA TYR A 155 -1.91 1.56 -2.01
C TYR A 155 -2.84 1.85 -0.84
N ALA A 156 -4.15 1.91 -1.05
CA ALA A 156 -5.12 2.22 0.00
C ALA A 156 -6.30 1.25 -0.05
N THR A 157 -6.85 0.92 1.11
CA THR A 157 -8.10 0.18 1.20
C THR A 157 -9.28 1.09 0.86
N ASN A 158 -10.28 0.55 0.14
CA ASN A 158 -11.54 1.25 -0.11
C ASN A 158 -12.62 0.87 0.91
N ILE A 159 -12.24 0.22 2.00
CA ILE A 159 -13.15 -0.17 3.06
C ILE A 159 -13.26 1.03 3.99
N PRO A 160 -14.46 1.63 4.16
CA PRO A 160 -14.63 2.69 5.14
C PRO A 160 -14.28 2.14 6.53
N SER A 161 -13.45 2.87 7.27
CA SER A 161 -13.21 2.58 8.68
C SER A 161 -14.56 2.60 9.39
N ARG A 162 -14.94 1.48 9.99
CA ARG A 162 -16.18 1.42 10.77
C ARG A 162 -16.02 2.41 11.92
N PRO A 163 -16.91 3.40 12.09
CA PRO A 163 -16.83 4.29 13.24
C PRO A 163 -16.84 3.40 14.50
N ALA A 164 -15.94 3.70 15.45
CA ALA A 164 -15.96 3.05 16.73
C ALA A 164 -17.40 3.19 17.29
N ALA A 165 -18.02 2.07 17.63
CA ALA A 165 -19.33 2.08 18.27
C ALA A 165 -19.18 2.88 19.57
N LEU A 166 -19.96 3.95 19.69
CA LEU A 166 -20.10 4.75 20.91
C LEU A 166 -20.70 3.89 22.02
#